data_07cf2c17813220f48dd8d6f4b7bcffc6
#
_entry.id   07cf2c17813220f48dd8d6f4b7bcffc6
#
_cell.length_a   1.000
_cell.length_b   1.000
_cell.length_c   1.000
_cell.angle_alpha   90.00
_cell.angle_beta   90.00
_cell.angle_gamma   90.00
#
_symmetry.space_group_name_H-M   'P 1'
#
loop_
_entity.id
_entity.type
_entity.pdbx_description
1 polymer ?
#
loop_
_entity_poly.entity_id
_entity_poly.type
_entity_poly.pdbx_seq_one_letter_code
_entity_poly.pdbx_strand_id
1 'polypeptide(L)'
;GHNMAAGFTMKKTNIKLLESFIQNDYLKKNPNQESSNKYDLQLSSSSIKNKLINDINKLKPFGNYNSFPYFLINNLKVIKHDIVNNKHLSVFLKPDSGVLIKGICFNCLNTKIGYYLLSYKKKINIIAQINENIWNNKKTIQLNIKDLILQFNKS
;
A
#
# COMPACT_ATOMS: atom_id res chain seq x y z
N GLY A 1 -2.87 3.00 29.40
CA GLY A 1 -2.40 2.83 28.02
C GLY A 1 -1.85 4.12 27.45
N HIS A 2 -1.05 4.03 26.43
CA HIS A 2 -0.56 5.19 25.69
C HIS A 2 -1.61 5.56 24.62
N ASN A 3 -1.66 6.84 24.19
CA ASN A 3 -2.62 7.29 23.16
C ASN A 3 -2.58 6.47 21.87
N MET A 4 -1.45 5.83 21.55
CA MET A 4 -1.23 5.07 20.31
C MET A 4 -1.08 3.56 20.53
N ALA A 5 -1.03 3.08 21.78
CA ALA A 5 -0.88 1.66 22.07
C ALA A 5 -1.44 1.29 23.43
N ALA A 6 -2.18 0.19 23.47
CA ALA A 6 -2.64 -0.43 24.70
C ALA A 6 -2.28 -1.91 24.68
N GLY A 7 -1.89 -2.44 25.86
CA GLY A 7 -1.63 -3.86 26.05
C GLY A 7 -2.55 -4.42 27.13
N PHE A 8 -3.03 -5.65 26.96
CA PHE A 8 -3.82 -6.35 27.93
C PHE A 8 -3.62 -7.86 27.80
N THR A 9 -3.98 -8.59 28.84
CA THR A 9 -3.97 -10.05 28.86
C THR A 9 -5.41 -10.57 28.88
N MET A 10 -5.72 -11.58 28.06
CA MET A 10 -7.04 -12.16 28.02
C MET A 10 -7.00 -13.66 27.74
N LYS A 11 -8.08 -14.39 28.06
CA LYS A 11 -8.22 -15.80 27.69
C LYS A 11 -8.38 -15.92 26.18
N LYS A 12 -7.73 -16.93 25.57
CA LYS A 12 -7.76 -17.17 24.12
C LYS A 12 -9.19 -17.34 23.57
N THR A 13 -10.10 -17.89 24.39
CA THR A 13 -11.51 -18.05 24.05
C THR A 13 -12.26 -16.74 23.81
N ASN A 14 -11.76 -15.62 24.36
CA ASN A 14 -12.43 -14.32 24.29
C ASN A 14 -11.94 -13.45 23.11
N ILE A 15 -10.98 -13.94 22.30
CA ILE A 15 -10.42 -13.17 21.18
C ILE A 15 -11.53 -12.75 20.21
N LYS A 16 -12.39 -13.67 19.77
CA LYS A 16 -13.49 -13.38 18.85
C LYS A 16 -14.50 -12.37 19.41
N LEU A 17 -14.78 -12.46 20.72
CA LEU A 17 -15.64 -11.50 21.41
C LEU A 17 -15.04 -10.09 21.41
N LEU A 18 -13.74 -9.99 21.66
CA LEU A 18 -13.04 -8.71 21.61
C LEU A 18 -12.99 -8.13 20.18
N GLU A 19 -12.70 -8.95 19.17
CA GLU A 19 -12.74 -8.52 17.78
C GLU A 19 -14.11 -7.95 17.40
N SER A 20 -15.18 -8.65 17.72
CA SER A 20 -16.55 -8.19 17.49
C SER A 20 -16.88 -6.91 18.25
N PHE A 21 -16.44 -6.80 19.50
CA PHE A 21 -16.64 -5.61 20.32
C PHE A 21 -15.93 -4.40 19.73
N ILE A 22 -14.63 -4.53 19.39
CA ILE A 22 -13.83 -3.45 18.81
C ILE A 22 -14.45 -3.01 17.48
N GLN A 23 -14.82 -3.96 16.61
CA GLN A 23 -15.42 -3.66 15.31
C GLN A 23 -16.74 -2.91 15.44
N ASN A 24 -17.62 -3.33 16.34
CA ASN A 24 -18.90 -2.68 16.59
C ASN A 24 -18.73 -1.28 17.22
N ASP A 25 -17.82 -1.12 18.18
CA ASP A 25 -17.55 0.17 18.83
C ASP A 25 -16.93 1.15 17.83
N TYR A 26 -16.00 0.67 16.98
CA TYR A 26 -15.40 1.48 15.92
C TYR A 26 -16.43 1.97 14.91
N LEU A 27 -17.31 1.11 14.43
CA LEU A 27 -18.39 1.47 13.49
C LEU A 27 -19.39 2.44 14.09
N LYS A 28 -19.73 2.29 15.38
CA LYS A 28 -20.62 3.23 16.09
C LYS A 28 -20.00 4.62 16.22
N LYS A 29 -18.70 4.70 16.51
CA LYS A 29 -18.01 5.98 16.71
C LYS A 29 -17.64 6.66 15.39
N ASN A 30 -17.59 5.91 14.29
CA ASN A 30 -17.16 6.41 12.97
C ASN A 30 -18.16 6.01 11.86
N PRO A 31 -19.44 6.40 11.96
CA PRO A 31 -20.49 5.93 11.06
C PRO A 31 -20.28 6.35 9.59
N ASN A 32 -19.50 7.41 9.35
CA ASN A 32 -19.25 7.98 8.03
C ASN A 32 -17.78 7.92 7.60
N GLN A 33 -16.98 7.09 8.25
CA GLN A 33 -15.59 6.96 7.85
C GLN A 33 -15.50 6.06 6.60
N GLU A 34 -15.77 6.66 5.44
CA GLU A 34 -15.20 6.16 4.20
C GLU A 34 -13.68 6.10 4.41
N SER A 35 -13.08 4.96 4.10
CA SER A 35 -11.63 4.81 4.13
C SER A 35 -11.04 5.79 3.11
N SER A 36 -10.79 7.03 3.54
CA SER A 36 -10.14 8.01 2.68
C SER A 36 -8.73 7.51 2.45
N ASN A 37 -8.47 7.09 1.22
CA ASN A 37 -7.14 6.71 0.78
C ASN A 37 -6.23 7.92 0.90
N LYS A 38 -5.47 8.02 2.00
CA LYS A 38 -4.58 9.15 2.27
C LYS A 38 -3.26 8.94 1.54
N TYR A 39 -2.84 9.95 0.83
CA TYR A 39 -1.51 10.07 0.22
C TYR A 39 -1.01 11.51 0.40
N ASP A 40 0.30 11.69 0.40
CA ASP A 40 0.93 12.99 0.64
C ASP A 40 1.10 13.77 -0.66
N LEU A 41 1.42 13.06 -1.76
CA LEU A 41 1.67 13.68 -3.06
C LEU A 41 1.28 12.76 -4.22
N GLN A 42 0.74 13.33 -5.28
CA GLN A 42 0.53 12.64 -6.56
C GLN A 42 1.77 12.74 -7.43
N LEU A 43 2.19 11.61 -8.01
CA LEU A 43 3.37 11.52 -8.87
C LEU A 43 3.03 10.97 -10.25
N SER A 44 3.70 11.52 -11.26
CA SER A 44 3.81 10.85 -12.55
C SER A 44 4.76 9.66 -12.44
N SER A 45 4.44 8.57 -13.13
CA SER A 45 5.32 7.38 -13.21
C SER A 45 6.73 7.72 -13.74
N SER A 46 6.85 8.70 -14.61
CA SER A 46 8.13 9.19 -15.17
C SER A 46 9.03 9.86 -14.13
N SER A 47 8.44 10.33 -13.00
CA SER A 47 9.18 10.94 -11.89
C SER A 47 9.84 9.91 -10.96
N ILE A 48 9.48 8.62 -11.09
CA ILE A 48 10.01 7.54 -10.26
C ILE A 48 11.41 7.15 -10.74
N LYS A 49 12.39 7.90 -10.27
CA LYS A 49 13.82 7.77 -10.62
C LYS A 49 14.68 7.83 -9.35
N ASN A 50 15.95 7.50 -9.48
CA ASN A 50 16.92 7.56 -8.36
C ASN A 50 16.99 8.93 -7.69
N LYS A 51 16.80 10.02 -8.47
CA LYS A 51 16.71 11.37 -7.90
C LYS A 51 15.61 11.49 -6.85
N LEU A 52 14.42 10.93 -7.12
CA LEU A 52 13.30 10.95 -6.17
C LEU A 52 13.66 10.19 -4.89
N ILE A 53 14.33 9.04 -4.99
CA ILE A 53 14.81 8.30 -3.81
C ILE A 53 15.75 9.16 -2.96
N ASN A 54 16.68 9.86 -3.60
CA ASN A 54 17.60 10.76 -2.90
C ASN A 54 16.86 11.90 -2.20
N ASP A 55 15.83 12.45 -2.82
CA ASP A 55 15.04 13.53 -2.23
C ASP A 55 14.18 13.02 -1.06
N ILE A 56 13.57 11.82 -1.17
CA ILE A 56 12.87 11.17 -0.06
C ILE A 56 13.85 10.92 1.12
N ASN A 57 15.08 10.49 0.84
CA ASN A 57 16.08 10.22 1.87
C ASN A 57 16.51 11.47 2.65
N LYS A 58 16.39 12.67 2.09
CA LYS A 58 16.64 13.93 2.80
C LYS A 58 15.59 14.24 3.87
N LEU A 59 14.40 13.62 3.80
CA LEU A 59 13.33 13.78 4.78
C LEU A 59 13.54 12.92 6.05
N LYS A 60 14.55 12.07 6.08
CA LYS A 60 14.88 11.22 7.25
C LYS A 60 15.32 12.06 8.46
N PRO A 61 15.16 11.56 9.70
CA PRO A 61 14.64 10.25 10.08
C PRO A 61 13.11 10.19 10.05
N PHE A 62 12.56 9.04 9.61
CA PHE A 62 11.13 8.77 9.67
C PHE A 62 10.73 8.17 11.04
N GLY A 63 9.53 8.52 11.52
CA GLY A 63 9.00 8.09 12.82
C GLY A 63 7.60 8.63 13.07
N ASN A 64 7.17 8.67 14.34
CA ASN A 64 5.79 9.00 14.73
C ASN A 64 5.31 10.38 14.24
N TYR A 65 6.18 11.38 14.19
CA TYR A 65 5.84 12.76 13.77
C TYR A 65 6.32 13.11 12.37
N ASN A 66 7.03 12.18 11.70
CA ASN A 66 7.52 12.32 10.34
C ASN A 66 7.38 10.98 9.64
N SER A 67 6.16 10.67 9.19
CA SER A 67 5.87 9.38 8.53
C SER A 67 6.55 9.29 7.17
N PHE A 68 6.90 8.07 6.74
CA PHE A 68 7.38 7.84 5.39
C PHE A 68 6.26 8.19 4.39
N PRO A 69 6.52 9.03 3.37
CA PRO A 69 5.48 9.53 2.50
C PRO A 69 4.82 8.45 1.63
N TYR A 70 3.51 8.59 1.44
CA TYR A 70 2.71 7.82 0.50
C TYR A 70 2.46 8.63 -0.76
N PHE A 71 2.62 7.99 -1.89
CA PHE A 71 2.45 8.60 -3.20
C PHE A 71 1.28 7.97 -3.94
N LEU A 72 0.44 8.81 -4.56
CA LEU A 72 -0.54 8.36 -5.55
C LEU A 72 0.12 8.33 -6.93
N ILE A 73 0.13 7.16 -7.56
CA ILE A 73 0.66 6.95 -8.91
C ILE A 73 -0.48 6.48 -9.80
N ASN A 74 -0.79 7.25 -10.83
CA ASN A 74 -1.94 7.02 -11.66
C ASN A 74 -1.63 6.16 -12.90
N ASN A 75 -2.69 5.56 -13.46
CA ASN A 75 -2.71 4.93 -14.78
C ASN A 75 -1.71 3.78 -14.94
N LEU A 76 -1.65 2.91 -13.94
CA LEU A 76 -0.79 1.72 -13.98
C LEU A 76 -1.61 0.49 -14.37
N LYS A 77 -1.06 -0.38 -15.22
CA LYS A 77 -1.64 -1.68 -15.56
C LYS A 77 -0.78 -2.79 -14.98
N VAL A 78 -1.38 -3.72 -14.26
CA VAL A 78 -0.70 -4.94 -13.83
C VAL A 78 -0.51 -5.84 -15.06
N ILE A 79 0.75 -6.16 -15.39
CA ILE A 79 1.08 -7.01 -16.54
C ILE A 79 1.58 -8.39 -16.13
N LYS A 80 2.15 -8.51 -14.92
CA LYS A 80 2.60 -9.75 -14.33
C LYS A 80 2.44 -9.68 -12.81
N HIS A 81 2.12 -10.80 -12.21
CA HIS A 81 2.10 -10.96 -10.75
C HIS A 81 2.65 -12.33 -10.35
N ASP A 82 3.25 -12.39 -9.19
CA ASP A 82 3.77 -13.62 -8.58
C ASP A 82 3.39 -13.64 -7.08
N ILE A 83 2.95 -14.80 -6.59
CA ILE A 83 2.66 -14.99 -5.17
C ILE A 83 3.97 -15.28 -4.43
N VAL A 84 4.22 -14.56 -3.35
CA VAL A 84 5.42 -14.69 -2.54
C VAL A 84 5.03 -15.13 -1.13
N ASN A 85 5.65 -16.22 -0.65
CA ASN A 85 5.43 -16.80 0.68
C ASN A 85 3.95 -17.02 1.03
N ASN A 86 3.11 -17.35 0.04
CA ASN A 86 1.67 -17.61 0.17
C ASN A 86 0.84 -16.49 0.86
N LYS A 87 1.35 -15.26 0.89
CA LYS A 87 0.68 -14.12 1.55
C LYS A 87 0.94 -12.76 0.93
N HIS A 88 2.00 -12.62 0.13
CA HIS A 88 2.37 -11.37 -0.52
C HIS A 88 2.19 -11.47 -2.02
N LEU A 89 2.04 -10.34 -2.70
CA LEU A 89 2.00 -10.25 -4.16
C LEU A 89 3.13 -9.36 -4.66
N SER A 90 3.98 -9.92 -5.51
CA SER A 90 4.94 -9.16 -6.33
C SER A 90 4.27 -8.88 -7.68
N VAL A 91 4.32 -7.64 -8.14
CA VAL A 91 3.67 -7.23 -9.39
C VAL A 91 4.62 -6.42 -10.27
N PHE A 92 4.44 -6.53 -11.59
CA PHE A 92 5.04 -5.62 -12.56
C PHE A 92 3.95 -4.71 -13.12
N LEU A 93 4.18 -3.43 -12.99
CA LEU A 93 3.26 -2.35 -13.32
C LEU A 93 3.75 -1.62 -14.55
N LYS A 94 2.89 -1.54 -15.57
CA LYS A 94 3.17 -0.82 -16.81
C LYS A 94 2.44 0.53 -16.78
N PRO A 95 3.16 1.65 -16.77
CA PRO A 95 2.58 2.97 -17.01
C PRO A 95 2.26 3.18 -18.48
N ASP A 96 1.54 4.25 -18.81
CA ASP A 96 1.27 4.64 -20.21
C ASP A 96 2.55 4.96 -20.97
N SER A 97 3.53 5.54 -20.30
CA SER A 97 4.86 5.83 -20.84
C SER A 97 5.94 5.50 -19.82
N GLY A 98 7.10 5.06 -20.28
CA GLY A 98 8.24 4.75 -19.42
C GLY A 98 8.47 3.27 -19.17
N VAL A 99 9.33 2.99 -18.19
CA VAL A 99 9.76 1.62 -17.85
C VAL A 99 8.81 0.94 -16.88
N LEU A 100 8.85 -0.37 -16.89
CA LEU A 100 8.12 -1.20 -15.93
C LEU A 100 8.56 -0.89 -14.49
N ILE A 101 7.59 -0.81 -13.60
CA ILE A 101 7.84 -0.55 -12.18
C ILE A 101 7.49 -1.82 -11.41
N LYS A 102 8.41 -2.29 -10.58
CA LYS A 102 8.17 -3.41 -9.68
C LYS A 102 7.42 -2.92 -8.45
N GLY A 103 6.40 -3.66 -8.05
CA GLY A 103 5.64 -3.43 -6.82
C GLY A 103 5.60 -4.68 -5.94
N ILE A 104 5.47 -4.47 -4.64
CA ILE A 104 5.18 -5.51 -3.66
C ILE A 104 3.99 -5.08 -2.81
N CYS A 105 3.05 -5.98 -2.60
CA CYS A 105 1.95 -5.80 -1.68
C CYS A 105 2.07 -6.85 -0.57
N PHE A 106 2.39 -6.40 0.64
CA PHE A 106 2.60 -7.30 1.76
C PHE A 106 1.27 -7.75 2.38
N ASN A 107 1.17 -9.05 2.71
CA ASN A 107 0.02 -9.68 3.38
C ASN A 107 -1.33 -9.41 2.69
N CYS A 108 -1.34 -9.23 1.37
CA CYS A 108 -2.53 -8.80 0.66
C CYS A 108 -3.24 -9.93 -0.13
N LEU A 109 -2.69 -11.14 -0.20
CA LEU A 109 -3.21 -12.21 -1.07
C LEU A 109 -4.71 -12.47 -0.86
N ASN A 110 -5.16 -12.51 0.39
CA ASN A 110 -6.56 -12.79 0.76
C ASN A 110 -7.34 -11.51 1.07
N THR A 111 -6.94 -10.37 0.53
CA THR A 111 -7.61 -9.08 0.73
C THR A 111 -8.25 -8.59 -0.57
N LYS A 112 -9.09 -7.57 -0.45
CA LYS A 112 -9.68 -6.88 -1.60
C LYS A 112 -8.61 -6.32 -2.56
N ILE A 113 -7.51 -5.79 -2.01
CA ILE A 113 -6.38 -5.29 -2.80
C ILE A 113 -5.75 -6.44 -3.59
N GLY A 114 -5.47 -7.56 -2.95
CA GLY A 114 -4.91 -8.74 -3.60
C GLY A 114 -5.79 -9.26 -4.72
N TYR A 115 -7.10 -9.35 -4.50
CA TYR A 115 -8.06 -9.73 -5.53
C TYR A 115 -7.95 -8.83 -6.78
N TYR A 116 -7.92 -7.52 -6.60
CA TYR A 116 -7.80 -6.59 -7.73
C TYR A 116 -6.44 -6.67 -8.43
N LEU A 117 -5.35 -6.82 -7.69
CA LEU A 117 -4.02 -6.99 -8.29
C LEU A 117 -3.91 -8.26 -9.15
N LEU A 118 -4.64 -9.32 -8.79
CA LEU A 118 -4.65 -10.59 -9.52
C LEU A 118 -5.59 -10.59 -10.73
N SER A 119 -6.76 -9.96 -10.62
CA SER A 119 -7.87 -10.15 -11.57
C SER A 119 -8.20 -8.92 -12.40
N TYR A 120 -7.91 -7.70 -11.94
CA TYR A 120 -8.34 -6.49 -12.61
C TYR A 120 -7.49 -6.15 -13.83
N LYS A 121 -8.12 -6.11 -15.02
CA LYS A 121 -7.43 -5.96 -16.30
C LYS A 121 -7.27 -4.51 -16.77
N LYS A 122 -8.03 -3.57 -16.19
CA LYS A 122 -7.97 -2.15 -16.53
C LYS A 122 -6.85 -1.44 -15.79
N LYS A 123 -6.63 -0.15 -16.09
CA LYS A 123 -5.69 0.70 -15.35
C LYS A 123 -6.21 0.97 -13.95
N ILE A 124 -5.29 1.05 -13.02
CA ILE A 124 -5.53 1.35 -11.60
C ILE A 124 -4.63 2.51 -11.17
N ASN A 125 -5.05 3.22 -10.16
CA ASN A 125 -4.19 4.14 -9.44
C ASN A 125 -3.72 3.44 -8.17
N ILE A 126 -2.46 3.61 -7.83
CA ILE A 126 -1.82 2.91 -6.72
C ILE A 126 -1.34 3.92 -5.69
N ILE A 127 -1.66 3.68 -4.42
CA ILE A 127 -1.07 4.38 -3.30
C ILE A 127 0.06 3.51 -2.77
N ALA A 128 1.28 4.02 -2.79
CA ALA A 128 2.47 3.28 -2.41
C ALA A 128 3.55 4.16 -1.78
N GLN A 129 4.41 3.54 -1.00
CA GLN A 129 5.71 4.08 -0.66
C GLN A 129 6.72 3.69 -1.74
N ILE A 130 7.70 4.55 -2.01
CA ILE A 130 8.73 4.32 -3.03
C ILE A 130 10.04 4.01 -2.31
N ASN A 131 10.52 2.79 -2.45
CA ASN A 131 11.70 2.30 -1.74
C ASN A 131 12.78 1.83 -2.71
N GLU A 132 14.02 1.88 -2.27
CA GLU A 132 15.12 1.19 -2.92
C GLU A 132 15.16 -0.27 -2.43
N ASN A 133 15.11 -1.21 -3.37
CA ASN A 133 15.31 -2.62 -3.11
C ASN A 133 16.71 -3.03 -3.58
N ILE A 134 17.50 -3.64 -2.70
CA ILE A 134 18.84 -4.13 -3.01
C ILE A 134 18.77 -5.66 -3.06
N TRP A 135 19.01 -6.21 -4.24
CA TRP A 135 19.07 -7.66 -4.45
C TRP A 135 20.29 -7.99 -5.31
N ASN A 136 21.13 -8.94 -4.86
CA ASN A 136 22.38 -9.33 -5.54
C ASN A 136 23.22 -8.10 -5.95
N ASN A 137 23.45 -7.17 -5.05
CA ASN A 137 24.16 -5.89 -5.26
C ASN A 137 23.58 -4.98 -6.34
N LYS A 138 22.37 -5.27 -6.86
CA LYS A 138 21.64 -4.39 -7.77
C LYS A 138 20.60 -3.60 -7.00
N LYS A 139 20.66 -2.28 -7.13
CA LYS A 139 19.67 -1.35 -6.60
C LYS A 139 18.54 -1.17 -7.61
N THR A 140 17.32 -1.40 -7.18
CA THR A 140 16.13 -1.20 -8.01
C THR A 140 15.08 -0.43 -7.22
N ILE A 141 14.31 0.40 -7.92
CA ILE A 141 13.17 1.09 -7.30
C ILE A 141 12.00 0.12 -7.23
N GLN A 142 11.35 0.06 -6.08
CA GLN A 142 10.20 -0.79 -5.82
C GLN A 142 9.10 -0.01 -5.11
N LEU A 143 7.84 -0.19 -5.55
CA LEU A 143 6.68 0.31 -4.87
C LEU A 143 6.26 -0.65 -3.76
N ASN A 144 6.13 -0.16 -2.54
CA ASN A 144 5.45 -0.87 -1.46
C ASN A 144 3.98 -0.45 -1.48
N ILE A 145 3.14 -1.28 -2.09
CA ILE A 145 1.72 -0.99 -2.35
C ILE A 145 0.94 -1.04 -1.06
N LYS A 146 0.26 0.05 -0.75
CA LYS A 146 -0.60 0.17 0.43
C LYS A 146 -2.08 0.05 0.08
N ASP A 147 -2.49 0.67 -1.05
CA ASP A 147 -3.90 0.71 -1.46
C ASP A 147 -4.06 0.92 -2.96
N LEU A 148 -5.28 0.75 -3.47
CA LEU A 148 -5.66 0.90 -4.86
C LEU A 148 -6.89 1.80 -4.99
N ILE A 149 -6.89 2.65 -6.02
CA ILE A 149 -8.07 3.37 -6.46
C ILE A 149 -8.42 2.88 -7.87
N LEU A 150 -9.57 2.23 -7.99
CA LEU A 150 -10.05 1.72 -9.26
C LEU A 150 -10.59 2.87 -10.11
N GLN A 151 -10.27 2.84 -11.40
CA GLN A 151 -10.86 3.76 -12.35
C GLN A 151 -12.20 3.17 -12.83
N PHE A 152 -13.29 3.69 -12.30
CA PHE A 152 -14.61 3.43 -12.86
C PHE A 152 -14.80 4.40 -14.02
N ASN A 153 -14.92 3.92 -15.24
CA ASN A 153 -15.39 4.76 -16.35
C ASN A 153 -16.80 5.23 -15.95
N LYS A 154 -16.99 6.53 -15.81
CA LYS A 154 -18.33 7.10 -15.88
C LYS A 154 -18.80 6.81 -17.30
N SER A 155 -19.73 5.87 -17.43
CA SER A 155 -20.51 5.63 -18.65
C SER A 155 -21.30 6.88 -18.98
#